data_d046e2b37ee13af3734426e032132095
#
_entry.id   d046e2b37ee13af3734426e032132095
#
_cell.length_a   1.000
_cell.length_b   1.000
_cell.length_c   1.000
_cell.angle_alpha   90.00
_cell.angle_beta   90.00
_cell.angle_gamma   90.00
#
_symmetry.space_group_name_H-M   'P 1'
#
loop_
_entity.id
_entity.type
_entity.pdbx_description
1 polymer ?
#
loop_
_entity_poly.entity_id
_entity_poly.type
_entity_poly.pdbx_seq_one_letter_code
_entity_poly.pdbx_strand_id
1 'polypeptide(L)'
;MLKFLKNIWLGVFLILVASCLLLFSDLNRRQGAGKPAKSLARIAVMQWASTDLLDHTVQGIIEGLGRQGFEHGRTANITFFNASGDNSTGNVIARDLAGGSYDMVLTASTLALQAVAKANSAGKVVHVFGAVTDPYGSGVGITGPKPDQHPAHLVGVGTFQPVERSIRIARQMNPKLRKIGVVWNPGESNSEACVIKAHA
;
A
#
# COMPACT_ATOMS: atom_id res chain seq x y z
N MET A 1 -32.42 27.20 -65.12
CA MET A 1 -31.13 26.98 -64.45
C MET A 1 -31.02 27.70 -63.11
N LEU A 2 -31.37 29.00 -62.98
CA LEU A 2 -31.26 29.73 -61.72
C LEU A 2 -32.07 29.17 -60.54
N LYS A 3 -33.27 28.66 -60.75
CA LYS A 3 -34.10 28.06 -59.66
C LYS A 3 -33.52 26.78 -59.10
N PHE A 4 -32.86 25.97 -59.93
CA PHE A 4 -32.21 24.73 -59.51
C PHE A 4 -30.98 24.98 -58.62
N LEU A 5 -30.19 25.98 -59.01
CA LEU A 5 -29.03 26.41 -58.17
C LEU A 5 -29.46 26.93 -56.79
N LYS A 6 -30.60 27.67 -56.73
CA LYS A 6 -31.11 28.22 -55.48
C LYS A 6 -31.58 27.14 -54.49
N ASN A 7 -32.17 26.03 -55.03
CA ASN A 7 -32.58 24.90 -54.19
C ASN A 7 -31.40 24.07 -53.68
N ILE A 8 -30.32 23.91 -54.47
CA ILE A 8 -29.10 23.24 -54.04
C ILE A 8 -28.41 24.05 -52.92
N TRP A 9 -28.38 25.37 -53.05
CA TRP A 9 -27.77 26.25 -52.07
C TRP A 9 -28.51 26.19 -50.74
N LEU A 10 -29.83 26.12 -50.74
CA LEU A 10 -30.66 25.96 -49.56
C LEU A 10 -30.40 24.61 -48.89
N GLY A 11 -30.26 23.53 -49.66
CA GLY A 11 -29.92 22.20 -49.13
C GLY A 11 -28.56 22.15 -48.45
N VAL A 12 -27.53 22.73 -49.10
CA VAL A 12 -26.19 22.82 -48.53
C VAL A 12 -26.17 23.66 -47.25
N PHE A 13 -26.91 24.79 -47.23
CA PHE A 13 -27.03 25.62 -46.03
C PHE A 13 -27.70 24.87 -44.88
N LEU A 14 -28.76 24.13 -45.11
CA LEU A 14 -29.44 23.32 -44.08
C LEU A 14 -28.54 22.20 -43.55
N ILE A 15 -27.75 21.55 -44.41
CA ILE A 15 -26.77 20.53 -43.96
C ILE A 15 -25.69 21.16 -43.11
N LEU A 16 -25.16 22.33 -43.44
CA LEU A 16 -24.18 23.05 -42.63
C LEU A 16 -24.74 23.46 -41.28
N VAL A 17 -25.97 23.98 -41.23
CA VAL A 17 -26.63 24.33 -39.97
C VAL A 17 -26.88 23.10 -39.12
N ALA A 18 -27.34 21.98 -39.67
CA ALA A 18 -27.53 20.74 -38.93
C ALA A 18 -26.20 20.18 -38.40
N SER A 19 -25.13 20.22 -39.22
CA SER A 19 -23.80 19.80 -38.80
C SER A 19 -23.23 20.68 -37.67
N CYS A 20 -23.41 22.00 -37.75
CA CYS A 20 -23.03 22.91 -36.66
C CYS A 20 -23.81 22.62 -35.41
N LEU A 21 -25.13 22.43 -35.45
CA LEU A 21 -25.95 22.08 -34.31
C LEU A 21 -25.52 20.77 -33.65
N LEU A 22 -25.21 19.75 -34.46
CA LEU A 22 -24.70 18.46 -33.94
C LEU A 22 -23.34 18.62 -33.30
N LEU A 23 -22.43 19.37 -33.93
CA LEU A 23 -21.11 19.64 -33.35
C LEU A 23 -21.20 20.44 -32.05
N PHE A 24 -22.05 21.46 -31.97
CA PHE A 24 -22.28 22.23 -30.74
C PHE A 24 -22.93 21.38 -29.65
N SER A 25 -23.88 20.51 -30.01
CA SER A 25 -24.52 19.57 -29.08
C SER A 25 -23.50 18.55 -28.54
N ASP A 26 -22.56 18.08 -29.35
CA ASP A 26 -21.53 17.14 -28.95
C ASP A 26 -20.42 17.84 -28.12
N LEU A 27 -20.10 19.09 -28.42
CA LEU A 27 -19.20 19.91 -27.59
C LEU A 27 -19.75 20.12 -26.16
N ASN A 28 -21.04 20.41 -26.02
CA ASN A 28 -21.69 20.51 -24.73
C ASN A 28 -21.72 19.16 -23.98
N ARG A 29 -21.90 18.04 -24.67
CA ARG A 29 -21.79 16.71 -24.07
C ARG A 29 -20.36 16.38 -23.66
N ARG A 30 -19.36 16.77 -24.44
CA ARG A 30 -17.94 16.57 -24.12
C ARG A 30 -17.47 17.48 -22.98
N GLN A 31 -18.00 18.68 -22.85
CA GLN A 31 -17.74 19.56 -21.70
C GLN A 31 -18.52 19.13 -20.45
N GLY A 32 -19.66 18.45 -20.61
CA GLY A 32 -20.44 17.84 -19.53
C GLY A 32 -20.07 16.37 -19.24
N ALA A 33 -19.24 15.74 -20.06
CA ALA A 33 -18.49 14.55 -19.68
C ALA A 33 -17.45 15.01 -18.64
N GLY A 34 -17.93 15.14 -17.40
CA GLY A 34 -17.13 15.52 -16.27
C GLY A 34 -15.81 14.79 -16.30
N LYS A 35 -14.75 15.43 -15.86
CA LYS A 35 -13.49 14.75 -15.47
C LYS A 35 -13.90 13.43 -14.88
N PRO A 36 -13.38 12.26 -15.34
CA PRO A 36 -13.79 10.96 -14.82
C PRO A 36 -13.79 11.10 -13.32
N ALA A 37 -14.93 10.84 -12.69
CA ALA A 37 -15.06 10.98 -11.25
C ALA A 37 -13.83 10.31 -10.68
N LYS A 38 -12.94 11.05 -9.99
CA LYS A 38 -11.64 10.57 -9.58
C LYS A 38 -11.94 9.33 -8.76
N SER A 39 -11.70 8.17 -9.34
CA SER A 39 -12.01 6.90 -8.68
C SER A 39 -11.32 6.94 -7.34
N LEU A 40 -12.06 6.64 -6.26
CA LEU A 40 -11.48 6.61 -4.91
C LEU A 40 -10.25 5.71 -4.95
N ALA A 41 -9.15 6.16 -4.37
CA ALA A 41 -7.95 5.35 -4.22
C ALA A 41 -8.32 4.08 -3.42
N ARG A 42 -7.98 2.90 -3.95
CA ARG A 42 -8.25 1.62 -3.30
C ARG A 42 -7.02 1.21 -2.51
N ILE A 43 -7.12 1.31 -1.18
CA ILE A 43 -6.00 1.08 -0.28
C ILE A 43 -6.33 -0.12 0.60
N ALA A 44 -5.43 -1.10 0.67
CA ALA A 44 -5.51 -2.20 1.61
C ALA A 44 -4.52 -2.00 2.75
N VAL A 45 -4.92 -2.31 3.97
CA VAL A 45 -4.06 -2.35 5.16
C VAL A 45 -4.12 -3.75 5.73
N MET A 46 -2.96 -4.42 5.81
CA MET A 46 -2.85 -5.79 6.32
C MET A 46 -1.95 -5.81 7.56
N GLN A 47 -2.47 -6.36 8.66
CA GLN A 47 -1.68 -6.77 9.81
C GLN A 47 -1.63 -8.29 9.93
N TRP A 48 -0.53 -8.81 10.51
CA TRP A 48 -0.38 -10.27 10.65
C TRP A 48 -1.21 -10.84 11.79
N ALA A 49 -1.27 -10.14 12.91
CA ALA A 49 -2.01 -10.52 14.10
C ALA A 49 -2.42 -9.28 14.88
N SER A 50 -3.43 -9.38 15.75
CA SER A 50 -3.77 -8.33 16.71
C SER A 50 -2.83 -8.43 17.91
N THR A 51 -1.99 -7.43 18.04
CA THR A 51 -1.15 -7.14 19.21
C THR A 51 -1.13 -5.64 19.41
N ASP A 52 -0.89 -5.17 20.63
CA ASP A 52 -0.86 -3.73 20.93
C ASP A 52 0.05 -2.95 19.99
N LEU A 53 1.23 -3.51 19.66
CA LEU A 53 2.17 -2.89 18.73
C LEU A 53 1.59 -2.75 17.31
N LEU A 54 1.01 -3.83 16.78
CA LEU A 54 0.50 -3.84 15.41
C LEU A 54 -0.80 -3.05 15.30
N ASP A 55 -1.66 -3.10 16.31
CA ASP A 55 -2.91 -2.33 16.35
C ASP A 55 -2.60 -0.81 16.39
N HIS A 56 -1.65 -0.37 17.22
CA HIS A 56 -1.17 1.03 17.21
C HIS A 56 -0.47 1.41 15.89
N THR A 57 0.24 0.47 15.26
CA THR A 57 0.85 0.71 13.95
C THR A 57 -0.22 0.94 12.88
N VAL A 58 -1.26 0.11 12.85
CA VAL A 58 -2.39 0.27 11.92
C VAL A 58 -3.11 1.60 12.18
N GLN A 59 -3.35 1.96 13.43
CA GLN A 59 -3.93 3.26 13.77
C GLN A 59 -3.06 4.40 13.25
N GLY A 60 -1.75 4.36 13.47
CA GLY A 60 -0.82 5.37 12.96
C GLY A 60 -0.79 5.45 11.43
N ILE A 61 -0.93 4.32 10.72
CA ILE A 61 -1.08 4.27 9.26
C ILE A 61 -2.33 5.03 8.83
N ILE A 62 -3.48 4.78 9.47
CA ILE A 62 -4.76 5.44 9.15
C ILE A 62 -4.68 6.95 9.38
N GLU A 63 -4.15 7.37 10.52
CA GLU A 63 -3.94 8.79 10.83
C GLU A 63 -3.00 9.45 9.80
N GLY A 64 -1.92 8.75 9.42
CA GLY A 64 -0.98 9.20 8.39
C GLY A 64 -1.64 9.37 7.03
N LEU A 65 -2.44 8.40 6.60
CA LEU A 65 -3.24 8.48 5.37
C LEU A 65 -4.19 9.67 5.41
N GLY A 66 -4.91 9.87 6.52
CA GLY A 66 -5.82 10.99 6.70
C GLY A 66 -5.11 12.35 6.58
N ARG A 67 -3.93 12.51 7.19
CA ARG A 67 -3.10 13.73 7.08
C ARG A 67 -2.64 13.99 5.63
N GLN A 68 -2.53 12.97 4.81
CA GLN A 68 -2.20 13.07 3.38
C GLN A 68 -3.44 13.20 2.49
N GLY A 69 -4.63 13.32 3.07
CA GLY A 69 -5.88 13.52 2.36
C GLY A 69 -6.55 12.24 1.86
N PHE A 70 -6.09 11.05 2.29
CA PHE A 70 -6.75 9.77 2.02
C PHE A 70 -7.75 9.45 3.13
N GLU A 71 -8.98 9.91 2.96
CA GLU A 71 -10.06 9.71 3.93
C GLU A 71 -11.01 8.61 3.42
N HIS A 72 -11.26 7.60 4.26
CA HIS A 72 -12.15 6.49 3.92
C HIS A 72 -13.56 6.98 3.57
N GLY A 73 -14.11 6.50 2.47
CA GLY A 73 -15.42 6.87 1.95
C GLY A 73 -15.49 8.23 1.24
N ARG A 74 -14.43 9.06 1.28
CA ARG A 74 -14.40 10.39 0.66
C ARG A 74 -13.39 10.52 -0.48
N THR A 75 -12.15 10.16 -0.25
CA THR A 75 -11.05 10.24 -1.22
C THR A 75 -10.37 8.89 -1.44
N ALA A 76 -10.57 7.94 -0.52
CA ALA A 76 -10.05 6.58 -0.61
C ALA A 76 -11.09 5.56 -0.13
N ASN A 77 -10.98 4.33 -0.61
CA ASN A 77 -11.63 3.15 -0.07
C ASN A 77 -10.56 2.32 0.64
N ILE A 78 -10.55 2.34 1.98
CA ILE A 78 -9.56 1.67 2.80
C ILE A 78 -10.17 0.37 3.34
N THR A 79 -9.55 -0.77 3.01
CA THR A 79 -9.97 -2.10 3.46
C THR A 79 -8.93 -2.69 4.39
N PHE A 80 -9.39 -3.30 5.50
CA PHE A 80 -8.52 -3.88 6.52
C PHE A 80 -8.52 -5.39 6.44
N PHE A 81 -7.33 -5.97 6.62
CA PHE A 81 -7.10 -7.41 6.65
C PHE A 81 -6.27 -7.79 7.86
N ASN A 82 -6.64 -8.90 8.50
CA ASN A 82 -5.91 -9.46 9.62
C ASN A 82 -5.75 -10.97 9.41
N ALA A 83 -4.50 -11.44 9.41
CA ALA A 83 -4.22 -12.87 9.24
C ALA A 83 -4.45 -13.69 10.51
N SER A 84 -4.74 -13.04 11.66
CA SER A 84 -4.96 -13.68 12.97
C SER A 84 -3.81 -14.61 13.41
N GLY A 85 -2.58 -14.32 12.96
CA GLY A 85 -1.40 -15.14 13.21
C GLY A 85 -1.31 -16.42 12.41
N ASP A 86 -2.26 -16.67 11.49
CA ASP A 86 -2.31 -17.89 10.69
C ASP A 86 -1.61 -17.70 9.33
N ASN A 87 -0.61 -18.56 9.05
CA ASN A 87 0.19 -18.51 7.85
C ASN A 87 -0.63 -18.77 6.57
N SER A 88 -1.62 -19.66 6.65
CA SER A 88 -2.45 -20.00 5.49
C SER A 88 -3.33 -18.83 5.11
N THR A 89 -4.01 -18.26 6.10
CA THR A 89 -4.84 -17.05 5.95
C THR A 89 -4.02 -15.88 5.44
N GLY A 90 -2.84 -15.62 6.02
CA GLY A 90 -1.93 -14.56 5.59
C GLY A 90 -1.51 -14.69 4.13
N ASN A 91 -1.18 -15.90 3.68
CA ASN A 91 -0.82 -16.16 2.29
C ASN A 91 -2.02 -16.03 1.31
N VAL A 92 -3.23 -16.36 1.74
CA VAL A 92 -4.45 -16.15 0.92
C VAL A 92 -4.71 -14.67 0.75
N ILE A 93 -4.71 -13.90 1.85
CA ILE A 93 -4.86 -12.44 1.82
C ILE A 93 -3.78 -11.81 0.93
N ALA A 94 -2.51 -12.18 1.10
CA ALA A 94 -1.41 -11.62 0.30
C ALA A 94 -1.59 -11.82 -1.21
N ARG A 95 -2.08 -12.98 -1.65
CA ARG A 95 -2.37 -13.24 -3.07
C ARG A 95 -3.52 -12.38 -3.59
N ASP A 96 -4.58 -12.20 -2.80
CA ASP A 96 -5.69 -11.33 -3.15
C ASP A 96 -5.22 -9.87 -3.31
N LEU A 97 -4.44 -9.37 -2.35
CA LEU A 97 -3.89 -8.02 -2.36
C LEU A 97 -2.97 -7.77 -3.57
N ALA A 98 -2.16 -8.76 -3.96
CA ALA A 98 -1.27 -8.69 -5.12
C ALA A 98 -2.00 -8.85 -6.47
N GLY A 99 -3.28 -9.19 -6.47
CA GLY A 99 -4.10 -9.42 -7.67
C GLY A 99 -4.38 -8.17 -8.51
N GLY A 100 -4.02 -6.97 -8.03
CA GLY A 100 -4.23 -5.69 -8.74
C GLY A 100 -5.58 -5.03 -8.46
N SER A 101 -6.35 -5.52 -7.48
CA SER A 101 -7.61 -4.91 -7.04
C SER A 101 -7.40 -3.64 -6.23
N TYR A 102 -6.17 -3.40 -5.75
CA TYR A 102 -5.78 -2.25 -4.94
C TYR A 102 -4.73 -1.41 -5.66
N ASP A 103 -4.74 -0.11 -5.40
CA ASP A 103 -3.74 0.83 -5.92
C ASP A 103 -2.51 0.88 -5.01
N MET A 104 -2.73 0.60 -3.70
CA MET A 104 -1.69 0.55 -2.67
C MET A 104 -2.04 -0.49 -1.60
N VAL A 105 -1.02 -1.19 -1.14
CA VAL A 105 -1.09 -2.11 0.02
C VAL A 105 -0.13 -1.63 1.10
N LEU A 106 -0.62 -1.47 2.32
CA LEU A 106 0.20 -1.18 3.49
C LEU A 106 0.22 -2.41 4.41
N THR A 107 1.41 -2.82 4.83
CA THR A 107 1.57 -3.98 5.72
C THR A 107 2.18 -3.57 7.06
N ALA A 108 1.66 -4.15 8.15
CA ALA A 108 2.20 -4.02 9.49
C ALA A 108 2.72 -5.39 9.95
N SER A 109 4.01 -5.51 10.14
CA SER A 109 4.85 -6.63 10.58
C SER A 109 5.75 -7.22 9.49
N THR A 110 6.80 -7.91 9.93
CA THR A 110 7.73 -8.63 9.05
C THR A 110 7.04 -9.75 8.25
N LEU A 111 6.17 -10.53 8.89
CA LEU A 111 5.47 -11.63 8.23
C LEU A 111 4.48 -11.12 7.16
N ALA A 112 3.76 -10.03 7.45
CA ALA A 112 2.87 -9.41 6.46
C ALA A 112 3.66 -8.84 5.27
N LEU A 113 4.80 -8.17 5.52
CA LEU A 113 5.72 -7.72 4.48
C LEU A 113 6.17 -8.88 3.59
N GLN A 114 6.68 -9.97 4.18
CA GLN A 114 7.18 -11.13 3.45
C GLN A 114 6.11 -11.79 2.58
N ALA A 115 4.91 -12.01 3.13
CA ALA A 115 3.80 -12.63 2.41
C ALA A 115 3.38 -11.80 1.20
N VAL A 116 3.16 -10.49 1.40
CA VAL A 116 2.72 -9.59 0.31
C VAL A 116 3.85 -9.35 -0.70
N ALA A 117 5.10 -9.14 -0.28
CA ALA A 117 6.22 -8.95 -1.20
C ALA A 117 6.43 -10.19 -2.10
N LYS A 118 6.32 -11.40 -1.54
CA LYS A 118 6.38 -12.65 -2.32
C LYS A 118 5.24 -12.74 -3.34
N ALA A 119 4.00 -12.44 -2.94
CA ALA A 119 2.85 -12.47 -3.83
C ALA A 119 2.92 -11.38 -4.91
N ASN A 120 3.42 -10.19 -4.56
CA ASN A 120 3.57 -9.02 -5.44
C ASN A 120 4.95 -8.94 -6.11
N SER A 121 5.63 -10.06 -6.32
CA SER A 121 6.96 -10.10 -6.95
C SER A 121 7.00 -9.47 -8.35
N ALA A 122 5.87 -9.42 -9.05
CA ALA A 122 5.72 -8.75 -10.34
C ALA A 122 5.53 -7.21 -10.22
N GLY A 123 5.46 -6.65 -9.01
CA GLY A 123 5.35 -5.22 -8.77
C GLY A 123 4.05 -4.57 -9.26
N LYS A 124 2.94 -5.31 -9.27
CA LYS A 124 1.65 -4.82 -9.76
C LYS A 124 1.01 -3.75 -8.87
N VAL A 125 1.31 -3.79 -7.58
CA VAL A 125 0.71 -2.92 -6.56
C VAL A 125 1.83 -2.21 -5.79
N VAL A 126 1.65 -0.94 -5.48
CA VAL A 126 2.56 -0.21 -4.58
C VAL A 126 2.44 -0.81 -3.19
N HIS A 127 3.57 -1.24 -2.62
CA HIS A 127 3.63 -1.87 -1.31
C HIS A 127 4.43 -1.01 -0.34
N VAL A 128 3.78 -0.57 0.74
CA VAL A 128 4.39 0.20 1.82
C VAL A 128 4.36 -0.63 3.09
N PHE A 129 5.47 -0.72 3.82
CA PHE A 129 5.54 -1.49 5.06
C PHE A 129 5.87 -0.63 6.28
N GLY A 130 5.40 -1.08 7.44
CA GLY A 130 5.73 -0.54 8.76
C GLY A 130 5.84 -1.63 9.82
N ALA A 131 6.39 -1.29 10.98
CA ALA A 131 6.63 -2.22 12.10
C ALA A 131 7.42 -3.47 11.68
N VAL A 132 8.42 -3.30 10.81
CA VAL A 132 9.32 -4.37 10.35
C VAL A 132 10.64 -4.27 11.11
N THR A 133 11.01 -5.32 11.81
CA THR A 133 12.20 -5.36 12.66
C THR A 133 13.48 -5.13 11.84
N ASP A 134 13.70 -5.93 10.80
CA ASP A 134 14.86 -5.83 9.93
C ASP A 134 14.42 -5.98 8.46
N PRO A 135 14.18 -4.87 7.74
CA PRO A 135 13.82 -4.91 6.34
C PRO A 135 14.89 -5.56 5.46
N TYR A 136 16.16 -5.37 5.80
CA TYR A 136 17.29 -5.91 5.00
C TYR A 136 17.43 -7.42 5.15
N GLY A 137 17.27 -7.93 6.37
CA GLY A 137 17.28 -9.37 6.67
C GLY A 137 15.97 -10.08 6.35
N SER A 138 14.93 -9.37 5.93
CA SER A 138 13.60 -9.97 5.69
C SER A 138 13.50 -10.81 4.41
N GLY A 139 14.50 -10.78 3.52
CA GLY A 139 14.53 -11.58 2.29
C GLY A 139 13.59 -11.09 1.18
N VAL A 140 13.12 -9.84 1.23
CA VAL A 140 12.19 -9.26 0.24
C VAL A 140 12.87 -8.43 -0.85
N GLY A 141 14.19 -8.54 -0.97
CA GLY A 141 14.98 -7.83 -1.99
C GLY A 141 15.36 -6.40 -1.61
N ILE A 142 15.22 -6.02 -0.33
CA ILE A 142 15.72 -4.74 0.18
C ILE A 142 17.15 -4.96 0.68
N THR A 143 18.13 -4.30 0.06
CA THR A 143 19.56 -4.39 0.43
C THR A 143 20.12 -3.10 1.01
N GLY A 144 19.35 -1.99 0.91
CA GLY A 144 19.74 -0.69 1.42
C GLY A 144 18.69 0.39 1.17
N PRO A 145 18.99 1.64 1.61
CA PRO A 145 18.01 2.73 1.55
C PRO A 145 17.95 3.46 0.20
N LYS A 146 18.85 3.16 -0.74
CA LYS A 146 18.89 3.85 -2.03
C LYS A 146 17.87 3.24 -3.00
N PRO A 147 17.36 4.01 -4.00
CA PRO A 147 16.36 3.54 -4.96
C PRO A 147 16.75 2.28 -5.75
N ASP A 148 18.04 2.06 -5.99
CA ASP A 148 18.59 0.89 -6.67
C ASP A 148 18.80 -0.32 -5.74
N GLN A 149 18.55 -0.17 -4.45
CA GLN A 149 18.76 -1.17 -3.41
C GLN A 149 17.46 -1.78 -2.89
N HIS A 150 16.34 -1.50 -3.53
CA HIS A 150 15.05 -2.12 -3.22
C HIS A 150 14.15 -2.17 -4.48
N PRO A 151 13.17 -3.08 -4.54
CA PRO A 151 12.18 -3.08 -5.61
C PRO A 151 11.45 -1.73 -5.69
N ALA A 152 11.27 -1.19 -6.91
CA ALA A 152 10.68 0.14 -7.12
C ALA A 152 9.26 0.31 -6.53
N HIS A 153 8.54 -0.80 -6.37
CA HIS A 153 7.17 -0.84 -5.83
C HIS A 153 7.12 -1.08 -4.32
N LEU A 154 8.27 -1.24 -3.65
CA LEU A 154 8.35 -1.64 -2.24
C LEU A 154 9.17 -0.62 -1.44
N VAL A 155 8.52 0.02 -0.46
CA VAL A 155 9.14 1.03 0.41
C VAL A 155 8.52 0.99 1.81
N GLY A 156 9.23 1.46 2.82
CA GLY A 156 8.66 1.52 4.17
C GLY A 156 9.67 1.88 5.25
N VAL A 157 9.29 1.65 6.50
CA VAL A 157 10.06 2.01 7.69
C VAL A 157 10.32 0.77 8.53
N GLY A 158 11.60 0.51 8.79
CA GLY A 158 12.04 -0.49 9.75
C GLY A 158 12.01 0.05 11.18
N THR A 159 11.68 -0.82 12.14
CA THR A 159 11.58 -0.49 13.56
C THR A 159 12.27 -1.58 14.37
N PHE A 160 13.61 -1.55 14.42
CA PHE A 160 14.36 -2.54 15.19
C PHE A 160 14.16 -2.31 16.69
N GLN A 161 13.81 -3.37 17.43
CA GLN A 161 13.66 -3.30 18.88
C GLN A 161 15.00 -3.07 19.57
N PRO A 162 15.08 -2.21 20.60
CA PRO A 162 16.34 -1.89 21.28
C PRO A 162 16.77 -3.00 22.26
N VAL A 163 17.01 -4.22 21.77
CA VAL A 163 17.30 -5.43 22.57
C VAL A 163 18.51 -5.22 23.50
N GLU A 164 19.63 -4.75 22.96
CA GLU A 164 20.85 -4.49 23.75
C GLU A 164 20.59 -3.47 24.87
N ARG A 165 19.84 -2.41 24.55
CA ARG A 165 19.49 -1.39 25.53
C ARG A 165 18.60 -1.94 26.65
N SER A 166 17.64 -2.80 26.30
CA SER A 166 16.77 -3.46 27.28
C SER A 166 17.56 -4.34 28.24
N ILE A 167 18.52 -5.12 27.72
CA ILE A 167 19.42 -5.94 28.55
C ILE A 167 20.31 -5.05 29.47
N ARG A 168 20.81 -3.94 28.94
CA ARG A 168 21.61 -2.98 29.73
C ARG A 168 20.80 -2.36 30.84
N ILE A 169 19.56 -1.95 30.60
CA ILE A 169 18.65 -1.42 31.59
C ILE A 169 18.36 -2.49 32.67
N ALA A 170 18.09 -3.72 32.28
CA ALA A 170 17.85 -4.82 33.20
C ALA A 170 19.05 -5.05 34.15
N ARG A 171 20.28 -4.95 33.60
CA ARG A 171 21.50 -5.02 34.41
C ARG A 171 21.67 -3.83 35.37
N GLN A 172 21.28 -2.63 34.96
CA GLN A 172 21.30 -1.44 35.85
C GLN A 172 20.30 -1.57 37.00
N MET A 173 19.12 -2.12 36.72
CA MET A 173 18.07 -2.37 37.73
C MET A 173 18.45 -3.51 38.65
N ASN A 174 19.16 -4.51 38.19
CA ASN A 174 19.64 -5.63 38.95
C ASN A 174 21.12 -5.96 38.64
N PRO A 175 22.08 -5.36 39.36
CA PRO A 175 23.52 -5.62 39.15
C PRO A 175 23.96 -7.07 39.39
N LYS A 176 23.12 -7.87 40.06
CA LYS A 176 23.37 -9.31 40.26
C LYS A 176 22.83 -10.20 39.13
N LEU A 177 22.22 -9.61 38.09
CA LEU A 177 21.69 -10.33 36.95
C LEU A 177 22.82 -11.09 36.21
N ARG A 178 22.74 -12.43 36.16
CA ARG A 178 23.75 -13.30 35.54
C ARG A 178 23.23 -14.05 34.35
N LYS A 179 21.91 -14.30 34.27
CA LYS A 179 21.28 -15.08 33.20
C LYS A 179 20.03 -14.38 32.74
N ILE A 180 19.83 -14.36 31.45
CA ILE A 180 18.64 -13.85 30.76
C ILE A 180 18.15 -14.96 29.84
N GLY A 181 16.86 -15.28 29.91
CA GLY A 181 16.19 -16.16 28.96
C GLY A 181 15.59 -15.36 27.83
N VAL A 182 15.73 -15.84 26.60
CA VAL A 182 15.09 -15.27 25.41
C VAL A 182 14.21 -16.34 24.78
N VAL A 183 12.93 -16.01 24.58
CA VAL A 183 12.01 -16.84 23.79
C VAL A 183 12.01 -16.33 22.36
N TRP A 184 12.22 -17.21 21.40
CA TRP A 184 12.28 -16.85 20.00
C TRP A 184 11.76 -17.95 19.08
N ASN A 185 11.38 -17.57 17.85
CA ASN A 185 10.96 -18.52 16.82
C ASN A 185 12.02 -18.58 15.70
N PRO A 186 12.72 -19.71 15.50
CA PRO A 186 13.75 -19.82 14.47
C PRO A 186 13.20 -19.76 13.03
N GLY A 187 11.88 -19.89 12.87
CA GLY A 187 11.21 -19.74 11.57
C GLY A 187 10.87 -18.30 11.18
N GLU A 188 11.19 -17.32 12.05
CA GLU A 188 10.86 -15.92 11.83
C GLU A 188 12.12 -15.05 11.82
N SER A 189 12.41 -14.38 10.69
CA SER A 189 13.60 -13.55 10.50
C SER A 189 13.70 -12.38 11.50
N ASN A 190 12.57 -11.79 11.90
CA ASN A 190 12.53 -10.75 12.93
C ASN A 190 12.93 -11.29 14.31
N SER A 191 12.53 -12.51 14.62
CA SER A 191 12.88 -13.19 15.87
C SER A 191 14.37 -13.52 15.92
N GLU A 192 14.91 -14.07 14.81
CA GLU A 192 16.34 -14.35 14.67
C GLU A 192 17.21 -13.09 14.80
N ALA A 193 16.82 -12.00 14.11
CA ALA A 193 17.52 -10.72 14.19
C ALA A 193 17.62 -10.19 15.64
N CYS A 194 16.53 -10.33 16.42
CA CYS A 194 16.52 -9.95 17.83
C CYS A 194 17.45 -10.82 18.69
N VAL A 195 17.50 -12.14 18.44
CA VAL A 195 18.38 -13.06 19.19
C VAL A 195 19.86 -12.76 18.89
N ILE A 196 20.22 -12.52 17.64
CA ILE A 196 21.57 -12.12 17.26
C ILE A 196 22.00 -10.88 18.04
N LYS A 197 21.12 -9.87 18.16
CA LYS A 197 21.39 -8.66 18.95
C LYS A 197 21.42 -8.88 20.46
N ALA A 198 20.77 -9.92 20.96
CA ALA A 198 20.81 -10.27 22.36
C ALA A 198 22.15 -10.93 22.77
N HIS A 199 22.85 -11.56 21.81
CA HIS A 199 24.16 -12.19 22.01
C HIS A 199 25.35 -11.25 21.80
N ALA A 200 25.14 -10.09 21.19
CA ALA A 200 26.18 -9.08 20.94
C ALA A 200 26.48 -8.24 22.18
#